data_2717314ce5f39271e51995f9afa87959
#
_entry.id   2717314ce5f39271e51995f9afa87959
#
_cell.length_a   1.000
_cell.length_b   1.000
_cell.length_c   1.000
_cell.angle_alpha   90.00
_cell.angle_beta   90.00
_cell.angle_gamma   90.00
#
_symmetry.space_group_name_H-M   'P 1'
#
loop_
_entity.id
_entity.type
_entity.pdbx_description
1 polymer ?
#
loop_
_entity_poly.entity_id
_entity_poly.type
_entity_poly.pdbx_seq_one_letter_code
_entity_poly.pdbx_strand_id
1 'polypeptide(L)'
;MDISDFGTVLPIGIEKFANDFDNVDILAGFDNDELIISNFEKIEIEPNNISKVKDADIFTLLINGKVKDNLLINEVTNNENNYVISREQENIAFGDLKENKNLILYGDLSNGKTITAKIIAYKLLREGYEVFLLNDFYLKDSVFNEVDEILKKFEKTIFIIENYTANMDVVAHINISRNLNTKMLLTSRTFEHEKYIDDILFNKKQLDVNETFEEAVDKISENDIEKFINYLDRYGLWSEKSSFNLMQKKNYIKNKANSEIHGILLGILESPAVKSKIDLLFKEMVGSETILRNILAILCLNISNINKVTHHLVSAMTNDSSIFSSSFREKSIFYQLVNENTDGLFPKSSILSEYILENFLNPEVLVNNLIVLCKNIHSKSFSRNDMYMQIYKDLASFRYAQRILPKRNKRESLINFYEGLREIDQERKNPHFWLQYAIARLSFSDKDNLSSENLIYVRHHLETALSLARSIPNYWTDDIDTQYARYYVELAKTYSLSDVDLAFNDFIKAYELIIKIHKGGRYKKEIVRPITFFDKFYQKFSEVFEEDQKIKLELCCKNILKIITNYPTDVRVIKANKILSEIIKDINFKNHIINNV
;
A
#
# COMPACT_ATOMS: atom_id res chain seq x y z
N MET A 1 22.02 -46.67 8.14
CA MET A 1 22.73 -45.46 8.61
C MET A 1 23.33 -45.81 9.95
N ASP A 2 24.64 -45.83 9.98
CA ASP A 2 25.39 -46.25 11.17
C ASP A 2 25.46 -45.09 12.14
N ILE A 3 25.23 -45.32 13.43
CA ILE A 3 25.23 -44.29 14.49
C ILE A 3 26.62 -43.63 14.61
N SER A 4 27.67 -44.25 14.05
CA SER A 4 29.02 -43.69 14.00
C SER A 4 29.17 -42.41 13.15
N ASP A 5 28.25 -42.18 12.19
CA ASP A 5 28.30 -41.00 11.32
C ASP A 5 27.81 -39.71 12.01
N PHE A 6 27.09 -39.82 13.13
CA PHE A 6 26.67 -38.64 13.93
C PHE A 6 27.74 -38.12 14.90
N GLY A 7 28.74 -38.95 15.22
CA GLY A 7 29.79 -38.58 16.20
C GLY A 7 30.83 -37.62 15.67
N THR A 8 30.96 -37.41 14.37
CA THR A 8 31.96 -36.56 13.75
C THR A 8 31.48 -35.13 13.46
N VAL A 9 30.19 -34.87 13.46
CA VAL A 9 29.62 -33.54 13.15
C VAL A 9 29.33 -32.75 14.44
N LEU A 10 28.95 -33.43 15.52
CA LEU A 10 28.65 -32.78 16.81
C LEU A 10 29.84 -32.05 17.49
N PRO A 11 31.09 -32.57 17.47
CA PRO A 11 32.22 -31.88 18.10
C PRO A 11 32.55 -30.53 17.43
N ILE A 12 32.45 -30.46 16.09
CA ILE A 12 32.79 -29.23 15.34
C ILE A 12 31.75 -28.12 15.63
N GLY A 13 30.48 -28.50 15.79
CA GLY A 13 29.40 -27.56 16.15
C GLY A 13 29.53 -27.06 17.59
N ILE A 14 29.93 -27.95 18.53
CA ILE A 14 30.13 -27.61 19.94
C ILE A 14 31.40 -26.77 20.15
N GLU A 15 32.49 -27.09 19.45
CA GLU A 15 33.71 -26.29 19.48
C GLU A 15 33.50 -24.90 18.88
N LYS A 16 32.73 -24.79 17.79
CA LYS A 16 32.38 -23.49 17.22
C LYS A 16 31.49 -22.68 18.18
N PHE A 17 30.53 -23.35 18.80
CA PHE A 17 29.66 -22.72 19.81
C PHE A 17 30.42 -22.34 21.07
N ALA A 18 31.37 -23.14 21.52
CA ALA A 18 32.24 -22.80 22.66
C ALA A 18 33.17 -21.65 22.31
N ASN A 19 33.75 -21.62 21.10
CA ASN A 19 34.61 -20.51 20.65
C ASN A 19 33.79 -19.21 20.46
N ASP A 20 32.55 -19.30 20.06
CA ASP A 20 31.65 -18.13 20.01
C ASP A 20 31.25 -17.65 21.42
N PHE A 21 31.18 -18.55 22.41
CA PHE A 21 30.97 -18.22 23.83
C PHE A 21 32.23 -17.63 24.49
N ASP A 22 33.38 -18.18 24.19
CA ASP A 22 34.67 -17.63 24.67
C ASP A 22 34.95 -16.25 24.07
N ASN A 23 34.49 -15.97 22.87
CA ASN A 23 34.52 -14.65 22.26
C ASN A 23 33.56 -13.64 22.91
N VAL A 24 32.48 -14.08 23.53
CA VAL A 24 31.55 -13.21 24.31
C VAL A 24 32.24 -12.76 25.60
N ASP A 25 33.04 -13.63 26.25
CA ASP A 25 33.77 -13.25 27.46
C ASP A 25 34.95 -12.29 27.16
N ILE A 26 35.50 -12.30 25.94
CA ILE A 26 36.54 -11.33 25.50
C ILE A 26 35.92 -9.94 25.27
N LEU A 27 34.61 -9.85 24.95
CA LEU A 27 33.88 -8.58 24.82
C LEU A 27 33.57 -7.92 26.17
N ALA A 28 33.70 -8.63 27.30
CA ALA A 28 33.57 -8.07 28.67
C ALA A 28 34.71 -7.15 29.10
N GLY A 29 35.69 -6.91 28.22
CA GLY A 29 36.85 -6.02 28.47
C GLY A 29 36.88 -4.77 27.60
N PHE A 30 35.87 -4.50 26.80
CA PHE A 30 35.73 -3.24 26.06
C PHE A 30 35.11 -2.17 26.94
N ASP A 31 35.64 -0.96 26.84
CA ASP A 31 35.18 0.22 27.56
C ASP A 31 33.63 0.29 27.56
N ASN A 32 33.07 0.51 28.74
CA ASN A 32 31.61 0.55 29.02
C ASN A 32 30.83 1.68 28.32
N ASP A 33 31.37 2.27 27.24
CA ASP A 33 30.78 3.41 26.52
C ASP A 33 30.38 3.12 25.06
N GLU A 34 30.66 1.95 24.50
CA GLU A 34 30.17 1.60 23.16
C GLU A 34 28.74 1.04 23.21
N LEU A 35 27.83 1.77 22.60
CA LEU A 35 26.44 1.34 22.42
C LEU A 35 26.41 0.16 21.45
N ILE A 36 26.03 -1.03 21.91
CA ILE A 36 25.81 -2.20 21.05
C ILE A 36 24.44 -2.08 20.42
N ILE A 37 24.39 -1.75 19.13
CA ILE A 37 23.17 -1.63 18.34
C ILE A 37 23.01 -2.90 17.51
N SER A 38 21.93 -3.64 17.73
CA SER A 38 21.62 -4.89 17.01
C SER A 38 20.31 -4.84 16.23
N ASN A 39 19.31 -4.12 16.76
CA ASN A 39 17.98 -4.00 16.15
C ASN A 39 17.84 -2.73 15.29
N PHE A 40 18.77 -1.79 15.42
CA PHE A 40 18.83 -0.60 14.59
C PHE A 40 20.14 -0.55 13.81
N GLU A 41 20.07 -0.02 12.60
CA GLU A 41 21.21 0.39 11.80
C GLU A 41 21.43 1.89 11.98
N LYS A 42 22.61 2.27 12.50
CA LYS A 42 22.98 3.69 12.55
C LYS A 42 23.42 4.13 11.16
N ILE A 43 22.71 5.10 10.59
CA ILE A 43 23.07 5.65 9.29
C ILE A 43 24.16 6.70 9.49
N GLU A 44 25.29 6.50 8.81
CA GLU A 44 26.45 7.40 8.86
C GLU A 44 26.83 7.86 7.46
N ILE A 45 27.38 9.08 7.37
CA ILE A 45 27.93 9.59 6.11
C ILE A 45 29.42 9.25 6.10
N GLU A 46 29.80 8.23 5.33
CA GLU A 46 31.21 7.96 5.10
C GLU A 46 31.84 9.09 4.27
N PRO A 47 32.90 9.74 4.74
CA PRO A 47 33.58 10.76 3.95
C PRO A 47 34.35 10.10 2.78
N ASN A 48 34.06 10.55 1.56
CA ASN A 48 34.91 10.40 0.37
C ASN A 48 34.82 9.12 -0.50
N ASN A 49 33.63 8.68 -0.89
CA ASN A 49 33.54 7.83 -2.10
C ASN A 49 32.73 8.54 -3.19
N ILE A 50 33.33 9.53 -3.88
CA ILE A 50 32.68 10.19 -5.04
C ILE A 50 32.75 9.20 -6.21
N SER A 51 31.75 8.36 -6.35
CA SER A 51 31.56 7.53 -7.53
C SER A 51 30.64 8.22 -8.53
N LYS A 52 31.03 8.23 -9.80
CA LYS A 52 30.14 8.72 -10.87
C LYS A 52 28.99 7.75 -11.08
N VAL A 53 27.79 8.31 -11.25
CA VAL A 53 26.58 7.55 -11.60
C VAL A 53 26.76 6.88 -12.98
N LYS A 54 26.48 5.58 -13.05
CA LYS A 54 26.49 4.80 -14.29
C LYS A 54 25.07 4.44 -14.72
N ASP A 55 24.82 4.23 -15.99
CA ASP A 55 23.50 3.81 -16.49
C ASP A 55 22.99 2.53 -15.81
N ALA A 56 23.90 1.59 -15.49
CA ALA A 56 23.55 0.38 -14.74
C ALA A 56 23.02 0.68 -13.31
N ASP A 57 23.49 1.76 -12.67
CA ASP A 57 23.02 2.17 -11.34
C ASP A 57 21.61 2.71 -11.44
N ILE A 58 21.32 3.49 -12.49
CA ILE A 58 19.99 4.01 -12.77
C ILE A 58 19.01 2.87 -13.05
N PHE A 59 19.40 1.92 -13.89
CA PHE A 59 18.57 0.76 -14.19
C PHE A 59 18.29 -0.06 -12.92
N THR A 60 19.30 -0.27 -12.09
CA THR A 60 19.16 -0.99 -10.80
C THR A 60 18.24 -0.26 -9.84
N LEU A 61 18.34 1.06 -9.76
CA LEU A 61 17.46 1.89 -8.95
C LEU A 61 16.00 1.81 -9.42
N LEU A 62 15.76 2.06 -10.71
CA LEU A 62 14.41 2.18 -11.26
C LEU A 62 13.68 0.84 -11.36
N ILE A 63 14.38 -0.22 -11.78
CA ILE A 63 13.76 -1.52 -12.03
C ILE A 63 13.80 -2.42 -10.78
N ASN A 64 14.94 -2.47 -10.09
CA ASN A 64 15.10 -3.34 -8.92
C ASN A 64 14.78 -2.63 -7.59
N GLY A 65 14.60 -1.30 -7.60
CA GLY A 65 14.37 -0.51 -6.38
C GLY A 65 15.56 -0.48 -5.41
N LYS A 66 16.76 -0.90 -5.85
CA LYS A 66 17.95 -0.94 -5.02
C LYS A 66 18.68 0.39 -5.05
N VAL A 67 18.76 1.03 -3.89
CA VAL A 67 19.46 2.30 -3.69
C VAL A 67 20.92 2.02 -3.38
N LYS A 68 21.82 2.79 -3.98
CA LYS A 68 23.24 2.88 -3.59
C LYS A 68 23.42 4.10 -2.70
N ASP A 69 23.60 3.89 -1.42
CA ASP A 69 23.61 4.97 -0.43
C ASP A 69 24.73 5.98 -0.67
N ASN A 70 25.92 5.55 -1.10
CA ASN A 70 27.01 6.46 -1.47
C ASN A 70 26.64 7.42 -2.63
N LEU A 71 25.89 6.96 -3.63
CA LEU A 71 25.40 7.83 -4.71
C LEU A 71 24.32 8.79 -4.21
N LEU A 72 23.40 8.31 -3.37
CA LEU A 72 22.32 9.11 -2.81
C LEU A 72 22.87 10.20 -1.87
N ILE A 73 23.85 9.89 -1.04
CA ILE A 73 24.54 10.85 -0.16
C ILE A 73 25.21 11.95 -1.01
N ASN A 74 25.90 11.57 -2.10
CA ASN A 74 26.51 12.55 -3.01
C ASN A 74 25.50 13.49 -3.62
N GLU A 75 24.34 12.97 -4.08
CA GLU A 75 23.24 13.79 -4.61
C GLU A 75 22.73 14.81 -3.59
N VAL A 76 22.44 14.34 -2.35
CA VAL A 76 21.96 15.22 -1.27
C VAL A 76 23.02 16.23 -0.86
N THR A 77 24.31 15.86 -0.90
CA THR A 77 25.42 16.75 -0.52
C THR A 77 25.66 17.83 -1.56
N ASN A 78 25.65 17.47 -2.85
CA ASN A 78 25.99 18.36 -3.95
C ASN A 78 24.76 19.04 -4.56
N ASN A 79 23.56 18.66 -4.14
CA ASN A 79 22.30 19.13 -4.68
C ASN A 79 22.17 18.92 -6.21
N GLU A 80 22.65 17.75 -6.67
CA GLU A 80 22.60 17.33 -8.06
C GLU A 80 21.33 16.49 -8.32
N ASN A 81 20.97 16.27 -9.58
CA ASN A 81 19.87 15.42 -10.00
C ASN A 81 20.34 14.39 -11.04
N ASN A 82 21.42 13.67 -10.72
CA ASN A 82 22.02 12.69 -11.61
C ASN A 82 21.58 11.25 -11.28
N TYR A 83 21.48 10.93 -9.99
CA TYR A 83 21.09 9.59 -9.53
C TYR A 83 19.59 9.50 -9.20
N VAL A 84 19.09 10.47 -8.46
CA VAL A 84 17.67 10.58 -8.09
C VAL A 84 17.12 11.94 -8.50
N ILE A 85 15.80 12.04 -8.62
CA ILE A 85 15.12 13.31 -8.93
C ILE A 85 14.62 13.90 -7.61
N SER A 86 15.11 15.10 -7.27
CA SER A 86 14.59 15.84 -6.12
C SER A 86 13.15 16.30 -6.39
N ARG A 87 12.25 15.91 -5.52
CA ARG A 87 10.80 16.15 -5.62
C ARG A 87 10.36 17.27 -4.69
N GLU A 88 9.31 17.99 -5.09
CA GLU A 88 8.71 19.02 -4.27
C GLU A 88 8.22 18.48 -2.93
N GLN A 89 7.61 17.30 -2.91
CA GLN A 89 7.14 16.62 -1.69
C GLN A 89 8.27 16.36 -0.67
N GLU A 90 9.49 16.08 -1.13
CA GLU A 90 10.64 15.88 -0.23
C GLU A 90 10.97 17.12 0.57
N ASN A 91 10.86 18.30 -0.06
CA ASN A 91 11.15 19.57 0.60
C ASN A 91 10.04 19.94 1.57
N ILE A 92 8.78 19.68 1.19
CA ILE A 92 7.61 19.88 2.08
C ILE A 92 7.77 18.98 3.30
N ALA A 93 7.92 17.66 3.09
CA ALA A 93 8.07 16.67 4.13
C ALA A 93 9.26 16.95 5.08
N PHE A 94 10.38 17.42 4.52
CA PHE A 94 11.54 17.81 5.31
C PHE A 94 11.25 19.05 6.18
N GLY A 95 10.55 20.05 5.63
CA GLY A 95 10.11 21.23 6.36
C GLY A 95 9.17 20.87 7.51
N ASP A 96 8.17 20.01 7.22
CA ASP A 96 7.20 19.57 8.20
C ASP A 96 7.84 18.75 9.34
N LEU A 97 8.81 17.89 9.02
CA LEU A 97 9.52 17.14 10.06
C LEU A 97 10.40 18.04 10.94
N LYS A 98 10.83 19.21 10.45
CA LYS A 98 11.53 20.19 11.30
C LYS A 98 10.60 20.81 12.35
N GLU A 99 9.37 21.09 11.98
CA GLU A 99 8.37 21.72 12.85
C GLU A 99 7.65 20.69 13.73
N ASN A 100 7.41 19.47 13.21
CA ASN A 100 6.71 18.40 13.89
C ASN A 100 7.67 17.34 14.41
N LYS A 101 7.19 16.49 15.32
CA LYS A 101 7.97 15.37 15.86
C LYS A 101 7.87 14.11 15.02
N ASN A 102 6.76 13.92 14.32
CA ASN A 102 6.49 12.71 13.52
C ASN A 102 6.14 13.09 12.09
N LEU A 103 6.75 12.41 11.15
CA LEU A 103 6.39 12.44 9.73
C LEU A 103 6.02 11.03 9.27
N ILE A 104 4.86 10.88 8.67
CA ILE A 104 4.41 9.64 8.04
C ILE A 104 4.44 9.84 6.52
N LEU A 105 5.34 9.14 5.84
CA LEU A 105 5.37 9.04 4.38
C LEU A 105 4.58 7.82 3.94
N TYR A 106 3.50 8.02 3.22
CA TYR A 106 2.71 6.90 2.71
C TYR A 106 2.56 6.96 1.18
N GLY A 107 2.38 5.81 0.58
CA GLY A 107 2.24 5.70 -0.87
C GLY A 107 2.24 4.24 -1.31
N ASP A 108 1.78 3.99 -2.53
CA ASP A 108 1.75 2.65 -3.08
C ASP A 108 3.15 2.14 -3.47
N LEU A 109 3.22 0.88 -3.86
CA LEU A 109 4.47 0.21 -4.20
C LEU A 109 5.21 0.98 -5.31
N SER A 110 6.54 1.03 -5.20
CA SER A 110 7.43 1.65 -6.20
C SER A 110 7.25 3.17 -6.45
N ASN A 111 6.57 3.90 -5.56
CA ASN A 111 6.43 5.36 -5.64
C ASN A 111 7.53 6.14 -4.87
N GLY A 112 8.58 5.45 -4.41
CA GLY A 112 9.81 6.09 -3.92
C GLY A 112 9.81 6.45 -2.43
N LYS A 113 8.92 5.90 -1.58
CA LYS A 113 8.88 6.15 -0.13
C LYS A 113 10.23 6.02 0.57
N THR A 114 10.87 4.87 0.42
CA THR A 114 12.18 4.57 1.03
C THR A 114 13.26 5.55 0.56
N ILE A 115 13.23 5.93 -0.72
CA ILE A 115 14.19 6.91 -1.27
C ILE A 115 13.95 8.28 -0.63
N THR A 116 12.70 8.75 -0.58
CA THR A 116 12.31 10.00 0.06
C THR A 116 12.69 10.01 1.55
N ALA A 117 12.45 8.91 2.27
CA ALA A 117 12.84 8.77 3.67
C ALA A 117 14.35 8.89 3.86
N LYS A 118 15.14 8.20 3.04
CA LYS A 118 16.60 8.27 3.08
C LYS A 118 17.14 9.68 2.75
N ILE A 119 16.57 10.36 1.76
CA ILE A 119 16.95 11.75 1.42
C ILE A 119 16.69 12.68 2.61
N ILE A 120 15.53 12.59 3.25
CA ILE A 120 15.19 13.37 4.44
C ILE A 120 16.16 13.05 5.58
N ALA A 121 16.45 11.77 5.80
CA ALA A 121 17.40 11.31 6.81
C ALA A 121 18.81 11.90 6.61
N TYR A 122 19.34 11.88 5.38
CA TYR A 122 20.64 12.46 5.07
C TYR A 122 20.67 13.99 5.22
N LYS A 123 19.58 14.68 4.89
CA LYS A 123 19.45 16.12 5.16
C LYS A 123 19.51 16.42 6.66
N LEU A 124 18.87 15.59 7.50
CA LEU A 124 18.85 15.76 8.94
C LEU A 124 20.17 15.37 9.63
N LEU A 125 20.88 14.35 9.11
CA LEU A 125 22.27 14.06 9.53
C LEU A 125 23.17 15.31 9.39
N ARG A 126 23.03 16.06 8.31
CA ARG A 126 23.76 17.32 8.10
C ARG A 126 23.37 18.43 9.09
N GLU A 127 22.20 18.35 9.71
CA GLU A 127 21.74 19.26 10.78
C GLU A 127 22.12 18.78 12.19
N GLY A 128 22.92 17.70 12.27
CA GLY A 128 23.46 17.17 13.52
C GLY A 128 22.51 16.24 14.28
N TYR A 129 21.57 15.61 13.56
CA TYR A 129 20.77 14.50 14.12
C TYR A 129 21.53 13.18 13.94
N GLU A 130 21.39 12.29 14.91
CA GLU A 130 21.78 10.88 14.78
C GLU A 130 20.57 10.10 14.23
N VAL A 131 20.79 9.28 13.21
CA VAL A 131 19.74 8.58 12.47
C VAL A 131 19.83 7.09 12.66
N PHE A 132 18.74 6.47 13.08
CA PHE A 132 18.63 5.05 13.34
C PHE A 132 17.49 4.45 12.52
N LEU A 133 17.80 3.47 11.67
CA LEU A 133 16.84 2.71 10.89
C LEU A 133 16.52 1.40 11.63
N LEU A 134 15.25 1.14 11.89
CA LEU A 134 14.81 -0.12 12.50
C LEU A 134 15.01 -1.28 11.51
N ASN A 135 15.76 -2.29 11.93
CA ASN A 135 15.90 -3.57 11.25
C ASN A 135 14.80 -4.56 11.65
N ASP A 136 14.73 -5.71 10.98
CA ASP A 136 13.90 -6.82 11.43
C ASP A 136 14.41 -7.36 12.78
N PHE A 137 13.50 -7.60 13.70
CA PHE A 137 13.84 -8.07 15.06
C PHE A 137 12.96 -9.25 15.48
N TYR A 138 13.49 -10.05 16.40
CA TYR A 138 12.79 -11.24 16.93
C TYR A 138 12.14 -11.00 18.30
N LEU A 139 12.75 -10.15 19.14
CA LEU A 139 12.34 -9.90 20.51
C LEU A 139 12.04 -8.41 20.74
N LYS A 140 10.80 -8.08 21.06
CA LYS A 140 10.36 -6.69 21.29
C LYS A 140 11.10 -6.03 22.46
N ASP A 141 11.32 -6.75 23.54
CA ASP A 141 12.01 -6.22 24.74
C ASP A 141 13.44 -5.78 24.42
N SER A 142 14.12 -6.48 23.53
CA SER A 142 15.46 -6.10 23.06
C SER A 142 15.42 -4.75 22.32
N VAL A 143 14.42 -4.54 21.45
CA VAL A 143 14.25 -3.27 20.72
C VAL A 143 13.94 -2.12 21.68
N PHE A 144 13.07 -2.33 22.68
CA PHE A 144 12.70 -1.28 23.63
C PHE A 144 13.91 -0.85 24.47
N ASN A 145 14.71 -1.79 24.96
CA ASN A 145 15.93 -1.49 25.69
C ASN A 145 16.91 -0.67 24.84
N GLU A 146 17.08 -1.06 23.57
CA GLU A 146 17.99 -0.37 22.65
C GLU A 146 17.50 1.06 22.33
N VAL A 147 16.18 1.27 22.17
CA VAL A 147 15.60 2.62 22.05
C VAL A 147 15.94 3.47 23.28
N ASP A 148 15.76 2.93 24.48
CA ASP A 148 16.01 3.66 25.72
C ASP A 148 17.50 4.02 25.87
N GLU A 149 18.41 3.14 25.45
CA GLU A 149 19.85 3.40 25.45
C GLU A 149 20.25 4.45 24.42
N ILE A 150 19.71 4.39 23.20
CA ILE A 150 19.91 5.40 22.15
C ILE A 150 19.49 6.78 22.67
N LEU A 151 18.29 6.86 23.26
CA LEU A 151 17.74 8.11 23.77
C LEU A 151 18.49 8.70 24.97
N LYS A 152 19.18 7.85 25.76
CA LYS A 152 20.07 8.30 26.84
C LYS A 152 21.38 8.86 26.29
N LYS A 153 21.90 8.28 25.20
CA LYS A 153 23.22 8.62 24.66
C LYS A 153 23.19 9.82 23.72
N PHE A 154 22.10 9.99 22.94
CA PHE A 154 22.01 11.00 21.89
C PHE A 154 20.89 11.99 22.17
N GLU A 155 21.20 13.28 22.14
CA GLU A 155 20.24 14.36 22.41
C GLU A 155 19.30 14.61 21.21
N LYS A 156 19.83 14.57 19.97
CA LYS A 156 19.10 14.78 18.72
C LYS A 156 19.03 13.47 17.95
N THR A 157 17.88 12.85 17.94
CA THR A 157 17.72 11.50 17.38
C THR A 157 16.55 11.44 16.41
N ILE A 158 16.74 10.69 15.32
CA ILE A 158 15.67 10.32 14.41
C ILE A 158 15.60 8.82 14.29
N PHE A 159 14.41 8.27 14.52
CA PHE A 159 14.10 6.88 14.23
C PHE A 159 13.36 6.78 12.90
N ILE A 160 13.89 5.97 11.99
CA ILE A 160 13.22 5.60 10.74
C ILE A 160 12.61 4.22 10.94
N ILE A 161 11.29 4.13 10.75
CA ILE A 161 10.55 2.86 10.87
C ILE A 161 9.80 2.62 9.58
N GLU A 162 10.32 1.70 8.77
CA GLU A 162 9.63 1.24 7.57
C GLU A 162 8.46 0.32 7.97
N ASN A 163 7.38 0.37 7.17
CA ASN A 163 6.16 -0.38 7.45
C ASN A 163 5.69 -0.24 8.92
N TYR A 164 5.60 1.02 9.38
CA TYR A 164 5.34 1.35 10.79
C TYR A 164 4.07 0.69 11.34
N THR A 165 3.07 0.39 10.49
CA THR A 165 1.81 -0.25 10.89
C THR A 165 2.01 -1.67 11.42
N ALA A 166 3.08 -2.36 11.02
CA ALA A 166 3.48 -3.65 11.59
C ALA A 166 4.31 -3.51 12.88
N ASN A 167 4.88 -2.32 13.12
CA ASN A 167 5.80 -2.02 14.23
C ASN A 167 5.22 -1.03 15.24
N MET A 168 3.90 -1.00 15.40
CA MET A 168 3.21 0.00 16.23
C MET A 168 3.62 0.01 17.69
N ASP A 169 4.01 -1.14 18.24
CA ASP A 169 4.48 -1.22 19.63
C ASP A 169 5.80 -0.46 19.82
N VAL A 170 6.71 -0.56 18.83
CA VAL A 170 7.98 0.19 18.81
C VAL A 170 7.71 1.69 18.65
N VAL A 171 6.83 2.06 17.72
CA VAL A 171 6.41 3.48 17.53
C VAL A 171 5.84 4.06 18.82
N ALA A 172 4.96 3.32 19.49
CA ALA A 172 4.36 3.74 20.75
C ALA A 172 5.41 3.87 21.88
N HIS A 173 6.35 2.94 21.96
CA HIS A 173 7.43 2.98 22.95
C HIS A 173 8.33 4.21 22.73
N ILE A 174 8.78 4.46 21.52
CA ILE A 174 9.56 5.66 21.18
C ILE A 174 8.77 6.92 21.52
N ASN A 175 7.48 6.97 21.18
CA ASN A 175 6.65 8.15 21.45
C ASN A 175 6.52 8.47 22.96
N ILE A 176 6.55 7.46 23.82
CA ILE A 176 6.49 7.60 25.28
C ILE A 176 7.86 7.99 25.85
N SER A 177 8.93 7.34 25.39
CA SER A 177 10.29 7.47 25.95
C SER A 177 11.07 8.68 25.41
N ARG A 178 10.64 9.29 24.30
CA ARG A 178 11.38 10.33 23.58
C ARG A 178 11.58 11.63 24.36
N ASN A 179 12.68 12.31 24.07
CA ASN A 179 12.95 13.68 24.47
C ASN A 179 12.40 14.71 23.46
N LEU A 180 12.58 16.01 23.72
CA LEU A 180 12.06 17.11 22.89
C LEU A 180 12.67 17.13 21.46
N ASN A 181 13.91 16.64 21.31
CA ASN A 181 14.64 16.64 20.05
C ASN A 181 14.59 15.30 19.31
N THR A 182 13.79 14.35 19.80
CA THR A 182 13.59 13.08 19.13
C THR A 182 12.45 13.18 18.11
N LYS A 183 12.73 12.72 16.90
CA LYS A 183 11.79 12.70 15.79
C LYS A 183 11.58 11.27 15.27
N MET A 184 10.45 11.02 14.64
CA MET A 184 10.17 9.76 13.95
C MET A 184 9.83 10.02 12.48
N LEU A 185 10.47 9.25 11.59
CA LEU A 185 10.17 9.19 10.17
C LEU A 185 9.60 7.80 9.86
N LEU A 186 8.31 7.74 9.63
CA LEU A 186 7.53 6.52 9.49
C LEU A 186 7.15 6.33 8.03
N THR A 187 7.26 5.10 7.51
CA THR A 187 6.77 4.80 6.16
C THR A 187 5.73 3.71 6.17
N SER A 188 4.77 3.77 5.25
CA SER A 188 3.80 2.70 5.03
C SER A 188 3.24 2.71 3.61
N ARG A 189 2.62 1.60 3.20
CA ARG A 189 1.80 1.58 2.00
C ARG A 189 0.49 2.33 2.26
N THR A 190 -0.05 2.98 1.25
CA THR A 190 -1.29 3.78 1.33
C THR A 190 -2.41 3.01 2.04
N PHE A 191 -2.60 1.73 1.69
CA PHE A 191 -3.66 0.91 2.29
C PHE A 191 -3.47 0.65 3.78
N GLU A 192 -2.26 0.22 4.17
CA GLU A 192 -1.98 -0.07 5.57
C GLU A 192 -2.08 1.21 6.41
N HIS A 193 -1.54 2.30 5.87
CA HIS A 193 -1.68 3.61 6.48
C HIS A 193 -3.16 3.99 6.67
N GLU A 194 -3.95 3.98 5.61
CA GLU A 194 -5.38 4.32 5.64
C GLU A 194 -6.21 3.43 6.58
N LYS A 195 -5.82 2.16 6.71
CA LYS A 195 -6.52 1.18 7.57
C LYS A 195 -6.31 1.46 9.05
N TYR A 196 -5.10 1.90 9.44
CA TYR A 196 -4.72 1.98 10.83
C TYR A 196 -4.57 3.39 11.39
N ILE A 197 -4.42 4.42 10.55
CA ILE A 197 -4.08 5.78 11.01
C ILE A 197 -5.13 6.38 11.96
N ASP A 198 -6.42 6.14 11.69
CA ASP A 198 -7.48 6.65 12.54
C ASP A 198 -7.44 6.01 13.95
N ASP A 199 -7.13 4.73 14.02
CA ASP A 199 -6.94 4.04 15.31
C ASP A 199 -5.72 4.57 16.05
N ILE A 200 -4.65 4.83 15.34
CA ILE A 200 -3.36 5.29 15.90
C ILE A 200 -3.48 6.70 16.47
N LEU A 201 -4.08 7.62 15.72
CA LEU A 201 -4.18 9.03 16.12
C LEU A 201 -5.32 9.29 17.11
N PHE A 202 -6.48 8.69 16.89
CA PHE A 202 -7.70 9.09 17.60
C PHE A 202 -8.23 8.06 18.59
N ASN A 203 -8.21 6.77 18.26
CA ASN A 203 -8.78 5.73 19.12
C ASN A 203 -7.78 5.25 20.17
N LYS A 204 -6.58 4.87 19.75
CA LYS A 204 -5.50 4.39 20.64
C LYS A 204 -4.57 5.50 21.11
N LYS A 205 -4.56 6.63 20.41
CA LYS A 205 -3.71 7.79 20.71
C LYS A 205 -2.22 7.43 20.87
N GLN A 206 -1.74 6.54 20.00
CA GLN A 206 -0.34 6.11 20.02
C GLN A 206 0.61 7.18 19.49
N LEU A 207 0.10 8.11 18.66
CA LEU A 207 0.77 9.32 18.22
C LEU A 207 -0.13 10.53 18.49
N ASP A 208 0.48 11.68 18.77
CA ASP A 208 -0.25 12.95 18.91
C ASP A 208 -0.55 13.52 17.52
N VAL A 209 -1.82 13.79 17.25
CA VAL A 209 -2.28 14.37 15.99
C VAL A 209 -1.67 15.74 15.71
N ASN A 210 -1.40 16.55 16.75
CA ASN A 210 -0.84 17.88 16.61
C ASN A 210 0.68 17.87 16.34
N GLU A 211 1.35 16.75 16.58
CA GLU A 211 2.78 16.57 16.39
C GLU A 211 3.10 15.65 15.20
N THR A 212 2.07 15.18 14.47
CA THR A 212 2.21 14.22 13.38
C THR A 212 1.74 14.82 12.06
N PHE A 213 2.62 14.81 11.08
CA PHE A 213 2.34 15.19 9.70
C PHE A 213 2.28 13.96 8.80
N GLU A 214 1.36 13.97 7.84
CA GLU A 214 1.13 12.88 6.89
C GLU A 214 1.39 13.39 5.47
N GLU A 215 2.33 12.78 4.72
CA GLU A 215 2.62 13.17 3.34
C GLU A 215 2.48 11.98 2.38
N ALA A 216 1.65 12.17 1.35
CA ALA A 216 1.44 11.20 0.29
C ALA A 216 2.51 11.36 -0.80
N VAL A 217 3.27 10.28 -1.08
CA VAL A 217 4.33 10.33 -2.10
C VAL A 217 3.93 9.68 -3.43
N ASP A 218 2.64 9.38 -3.64
CA ASP A 218 2.19 8.67 -4.83
C ASP A 218 2.29 9.52 -6.09
N LYS A 219 1.98 10.81 -6.01
CA LYS A 219 1.87 11.68 -7.19
C LYS A 219 3.13 12.51 -7.40
N ILE A 220 3.49 12.67 -8.67
CA ILE A 220 4.51 13.63 -9.12
C ILE A 220 3.82 14.99 -9.27
N SER A 221 4.39 16.04 -8.66
CA SER A 221 3.86 17.40 -8.80
C SER A 221 3.99 17.92 -10.23
N GLU A 222 3.18 18.89 -10.60
CA GLU A 222 3.27 19.55 -11.91
C GLU A 222 4.67 20.13 -12.18
N ASN A 223 5.31 20.66 -11.14
CA ASN A 223 6.64 21.27 -11.21
C ASN A 223 7.74 20.20 -11.43
N ASP A 224 7.51 18.97 -11.01
CA ASP A 224 8.48 17.90 -11.12
C ASP A 224 8.37 17.11 -12.43
N ILE A 225 7.24 17.20 -13.17
CA ILE A 225 7.04 16.46 -14.41
C ILE A 225 8.17 16.73 -15.43
N GLU A 226 8.62 17.97 -15.58
CA GLU A 226 9.71 18.29 -16.51
C GLU A 226 11.05 17.71 -16.06
N LYS A 227 11.31 17.68 -14.75
CA LYS A 227 12.52 17.04 -14.21
C LYS A 227 12.53 15.54 -14.54
N PHE A 228 11.38 14.86 -14.38
CA PHE A 228 11.22 13.46 -14.76
C PHE A 228 11.43 13.24 -16.27
N ILE A 229 10.88 14.10 -17.13
CA ILE A 229 11.08 14.00 -18.57
C ILE A 229 12.56 14.12 -18.92
N ASN A 230 13.26 15.12 -18.39
CA ASN A 230 14.67 15.36 -18.64
C ASN A 230 15.54 14.19 -18.14
N TYR A 231 15.18 13.61 -16.98
CA TYR A 231 15.85 12.44 -16.44
C TYR A 231 15.68 11.21 -17.33
N LEU A 232 14.47 10.92 -17.77
CA LEU A 232 14.17 9.82 -18.68
C LEU A 232 14.82 10.00 -20.06
N ASP A 233 14.92 11.25 -20.57
CA ASP A 233 15.63 11.58 -21.81
C ASP A 233 17.13 11.33 -21.67
N ARG A 234 17.73 11.79 -20.57
CA ARG A 234 19.17 11.64 -20.28
C ARG A 234 19.62 10.18 -20.33
N TYR A 235 18.80 9.28 -19.78
CA TYR A 235 19.13 7.85 -19.68
C TYR A 235 18.46 6.99 -20.77
N GLY A 236 17.84 7.60 -21.80
CA GLY A 236 17.23 6.89 -22.92
C GLY A 236 16.08 5.95 -22.55
N LEU A 237 15.34 6.26 -21.47
CA LEU A 237 14.33 5.38 -20.88
C LEU A 237 12.94 5.47 -21.54
N TRP A 238 12.77 6.33 -22.55
CA TRP A 238 11.51 6.47 -23.28
C TRP A 238 11.22 5.33 -24.27
N SER A 239 12.23 4.57 -24.68
CA SER A 239 12.09 3.48 -25.66
C SER A 239 11.37 3.96 -26.92
N GLU A 240 10.26 3.33 -27.32
CA GLU A 240 9.47 3.73 -28.50
C GLU A 240 8.88 5.15 -28.42
N LYS A 241 8.74 5.67 -27.21
CA LYS A 241 8.23 7.01 -26.95
C LYS A 241 9.32 8.09 -27.05
N SER A 242 10.54 7.72 -27.43
CA SER A 242 11.67 8.66 -27.63
C SER A 242 11.38 9.74 -28.66
N SER A 243 10.56 9.41 -29.70
CA SER A 243 10.11 10.34 -30.73
C SER A 243 9.03 11.33 -30.27
N PHE A 244 8.47 11.17 -29.07
CA PHE A 244 7.44 12.05 -28.53
C PHE A 244 8.01 13.45 -28.28
N ASN A 245 7.26 14.48 -28.64
CA ASN A 245 7.57 15.85 -28.25
C ASN A 245 7.26 16.08 -26.76
N LEU A 246 7.71 17.22 -26.23
CA LEU A 246 7.55 17.55 -24.78
C LEU A 246 6.08 17.47 -24.32
N MET A 247 5.13 17.96 -25.12
CA MET A 247 3.70 17.93 -24.78
C MET A 247 3.17 16.49 -24.72
N GLN A 248 3.57 15.64 -25.66
CA GLN A 248 3.20 14.22 -25.66
C GLN A 248 3.78 13.47 -24.46
N LYS A 249 5.04 13.76 -24.07
CA LYS A 249 5.68 13.21 -22.87
C LYS A 249 4.97 13.67 -21.60
N LYS A 250 4.62 14.96 -21.47
CA LYS A 250 3.80 15.48 -20.37
C LYS A 250 2.44 14.77 -20.28
N ASN A 251 1.74 14.65 -21.41
CA ASN A 251 0.45 13.97 -21.48
C ASN A 251 0.56 12.48 -21.11
N TYR A 252 1.65 11.82 -21.51
CA TYR A 252 1.90 10.44 -21.13
C TYR A 252 2.03 10.31 -19.59
N ILE A 253 2.88 11.13 -18.95
CA ILE A 253 3.07 11.09 -17.49
C ILE A 253 1.75 11.39 -16.77
N LYS A 254 1.01 12.43 -17.19
CA LYS A 254 -0.25 12.83 -16.54
C LYS A 254 -1.36 11.80 -16.69
N ASN A 255 -1.60 11.33 -17.90
CA ASN A 255 -2.81 10.58 -18.23
C ASN A 255 -2.60 9.07 -18.30
N LYS A 256 -1.43 8.61 -18.78
CA LYS A 256 -1.13 7.16 -18.88
C LYS A 256 -0.43 6.62 -17.65
N ALA A 257 0.56 7.34 -17.14
CA ALA A 257 1.24 7.00 -15.90
C ALA A 257 0.55 7.58 -14.65
N ASN A 258 -0.60 8.26 -14.80
CA ASN A 258 -1.41 8.81 -13.71
C ASN A 258 -0.62 9.74 -12.76
N SER A 259 0.42 10.41 -13.28
CA SER A 259 1.40 11.19 -12.53
C SER A 259 2.08 10.39 -11.39
N GLU A 260 2.33 9.11 -11.57
CA GLU A 260 2.97 8.22 -10.59
C GLU A 260 4.29 7.67 -11.13
N ILE A 261 5.31 7.58 -10.26
CA ILE A 261 6.58 6.92 -10.61
C ILE A 261 6.32 5.47 -11.00
N HIS A 262 5.47 4.79 -10.25
CA HIS A 262 5.01 3.45 -10.55
C HIS A 262 4.51 3.29 -12.00
N GLY A 263 3.63 4.19 -12.45
CA GLY A 263 3.10 4.18 -13.82
C GLY A 263 4.17 4.43 -14.88
N ILE A 264 5.17 5.27 -14.59
CA ILE A 264 6.32 5.49 -15.49
C ILE A 264 7.17 4.22 -15.59
N LEU A 265 7.46 3.57 -14.46
CA LEU A 265 8.25 2.33 -14.42
C LEU A 265 7.57 1.19 -15.18
N LEU A 266 6.25 1.04 -15.02
CA LEU A 266 5.47 0.10 -15.83
C LEU A 266 5.62 0.38 -17.32
N GLY A 267 5.59 1.65 -17.72
CA GLY A 267 5.78 2.06 -19.12
C GLY A 267 7.18 1.75 -19.68
N ILE A 268 8.20 1.70 -18.84
CA ILE A 268 9.55 1.24 -19.22
C ILE A 268 9.55 -0.27 -19.47
N LEU A 269 8.86 -1.04 -18.60
CA LEU A 269 8.75 -2.50 -18.75
C LEU A 269 7.95 -2.92 -19.99
N GLU A 270 7.07 -2.08 -20.49
CA GLU A 270 6.31 -2.30 -21.74
C GLU A 270 7.16 -2.18 -23.02
N SER A 271 8.43 -1.79 -22.90
CA SER A 271 9.31 -1.69 -24.08
C SER A 271 9.50 -3.06 -24.74
N PRO A 272 9.57 -3.13 -26.11
CA PRO A 272 9.63 -4.40 -26.84
C PRO A 272 10.78 -5.30 -26.42
N ALA A 273 11.94 -4.72 -26.13
CA ALA A 273 13.12 -5.46 -25.68
C ALA A 273 12.93 -6.12 -24.31
N VAL A 274 12.26 -5.44 -23.36
CA VAL A 274 11.94 -5.98 -22.05
C VAL A 274 10.78 -6.96 -22.14
N LYS A 275 9.73 -6.60 -22.89
CA LYS A 275 8.54 -7.43 -23.08
C LYS A 275 8.88 -8.79 -23.67
N SER A 276 9.74 -8.86 -24.69
CA SER A 276 10.14 -10.14 -25.30
C SER A 276 10.84 -11.07 -24.30
N LYS A 277 11.64 -10.53 -23.39
CA LYS A 277 12.26 -11.32 -22.30
C LYS A 277 11.23 -11.81 -21.28
N ILE A 278 10.27 -10.97 -20.93
CA ILE A 278 9.18 -11.35 -20.01
C ILE A 278 8.28 -12.41 -20.65
N ASP A 279 8.00 -12.32 -21.93
CA ASP A 279 7.21 -13.34 -22.66
C ASP A 279 7.90 -14.73 -22.66
N LEU A 280 9.23 -14.77 -22.69
CA LEU A 280 9.99 -16.01 -22.53
C LEU A 280 9.85 -16.58 -21.11
N LEU A 281 9.94 -15.71 -20.09
CA LEU A 281 9.72 -16.11 -18.69
C LEU A 281 8.30 -16.66 -18.49
N PHE A 282 7.28 -16.04 -19.07
CA PHE A 282 5.91 -16.56 -19.03
C PHE A 282 5.79 -17.97 -19.60
N LYS A 283 6.41 -18.23 -20.75
CA LYS A 283 6.37 -19.57 -21.37
C LYS A 283 7.02 -20.62 -20.45
N GLU A 284 8.14 -20.29 -19.83
CA GLU A 284 8.83 -21.18 -18.89
C GLU A 284 8.00 -21.41 -17.63
N MET A 285 7.38 -20.35 -17.06
CA MET A 285 6.50 -20.46 -15.90
C MET A 285 5.31 -21.38 -16.15
N VAL A 286 4.61 -21.19 -17.26
CA VAL A 286 3.40 -21.97 -17.60
C VAL A 286 3.74 -23.42 -17.95
N GLY A 287 4.95 -23.70 -18.37
CA GLY A 287 5.44 -25.05 -18.69
C GLY A 287 5.49 -26.02 -17.50
N SER A 288 5.43 -25.51 -16.26
CA SER A 288 5.45 -26.34 -15.04
C SER A 288 4.56 -25.73 -13.95
N GLU A 289 3.53 -26.44 -13.55
CA GLU A 289 2.60 -26.02 -12.51
C GLU A 289 3.31 -25.75 -11.17
N THR A 290 4.29 -26.55 -10.82
CA THR A 290 5.12 -26.39 -9.62
C THR A 290 5.90 -25.07 -9.68
N ILE A 291 6.56 -24.76 -10.80
CA ILE A 291 7.29 -23.49 -10.99
C ILE A 291 6.32 -22.32 -10.89
N LEU A 292 5.22 -22.41 -11.64
CA LEU A 292 4.21 -21.37 -11.68
C LEU A 292 3.68 -21.03 -10.28
N ARG A 293 3.23 -22.03 -9.52
CA ARG A 293 2.67 -21.82 -8.18
C ARG A 293 3.69 -21.23 -7.19
N ASN A 294 4.92 -21.74 -7.18
CA ASN A 294 5.96 -21.22 -6.28
C ASN A 294 6.30 -19.76 -6.60
N ILE A 295 6.49 -19.44 -7.86
CA ILE A 295 6.76 -18.05 -8.26
C ILE A 295 5.55 -17.15 -7.96
N LEU A 296 4.34 -17.54 -8.33
CA LEU A 296 3.13 -16.77 -8.03
C LEU A 296 2.96 -16.52 -6.52
N ALA A 297 3.24 -17.53 -5.68
CA ALA A 297 3.19 -17.37 -4.23
C ALA A 297 4.16 -16.28 -3.75
N ILE A 298 5.41 -16.30 -4.22
CA ILE A 298 6.42 -15.27 -3.86
C ILE A 298 5.99 -13.88 -4.34
N LEU A 299 5.53 -13.75 -5.58
CA LEU A 299 5.07 -12.48 -6.13
C LEU A 299 3.86 -11.92 -5.35
N CYS A 300 2.87 -12.75 -5.05
CA CYS A 300 1.68 -12.37 -4.30
C CYS A 300 2.01 -11.96 -2.87
N LEU A 301 2.88 -12.70 -2.18
CA LEU A 301 3.31 -12.38 -0.82
C LEU A 301 4.07 -11.05 -0.76
N ASN A 302 4.90 -10.76 -1.75
CA ASN A 302 5.56 -9.46 -1.86
C ASN A 302 4.57 -8.31 -2.03
N ILE A 303 3.56 -8.48 -2.88
CA ILE A 303 2.51 -7.46 -3.07
C ILE A 303 1.66 -7.29 -1.81
N SER A 304 1.42 -8.35 -1.05
CA SER A 304 0.68 -8.34 0.23
C SER A 304 1.47 -7.73 1.40
N ASN A 305 2.67 -7.20 1.14
CA ASN A 305 3.49 -6.55 2.17
C ASN A 305 3.92 -7.49 3.32
N ILE A 306 4.16 -8.75 3.02
CA ILE A 306 4.73 -9.68 3.98
C ILE A 306 6.22 -9.38 4.12
N ASN A 307 6.64 -9.00 5.30
CA ASN A 307 8.01 -8.57 5.59
C ASN A 307 9.03 -9.68 5.30
N LYS A 308 8.70 -10.93 5.61
CA LYS A 308 9.60 -12.07 5.43
C LYS A 308 8.91 -13.23 4.74
N VAL A 309 9.21 -13.43 3.46
CA VAL A 309 8.74 -14.58 2.68
C VAL A 309 9.68 -15.74 2.88
N THR A 310 9.33 -16.66 3.77
CA THR A 310 10.14 -17.85 4.06
C THR A 310 9.79 -19.01 3.12
N HIS A 311 10.72 -19.97 2.97
CA HIS A 311 10.46 -21.22 2.24
C HIS A 311 9.26 -21.99 2.81
N HIS A 312 9.11 -21.98 4.14
CA HIS A 312 7.96 -22.62 4.82
C HIS A 312 6.63 -21.95 4.44
N LEU A 313 6.61 -20.62 4.35
CA LEU A 313 5.41 -19.89 3.94
C LEU A 313 5.03 -20.18 2.49
N VAL A 314 6.00 -20.19 1.58
CA VAL A 314 5.78 -20.54 0.18
C VAL A 314 5.29 -22.00 0.07
N SER A 315 5.93 -22.94 0.76
CA SER A 315 5.50 -24.35 0.79
C SER A 315 4.10 -24.52 1.36
N ALA A 316 3.73 -23.78 2.42
CA ALA A 316 2.37 -23.81 2.98
C ALA A 316 1.34 -23.30 1.97
N MET A 317 1.66 -22.22 1.25
CA MET A 317 0.77 -21.61 0.26
C MET A 317 0.62 -22.45 -1.01
N THR A 318 1.69 -23.09 -1.47
CA THR A 318 1.66 -23.96 -2.65
C THR A 318 1.22 -25.39 -2.37
N ASN A 319 1.27 -25.81 -1.10
CA ASN A 319 1.16 -27.19 -0.65
C ASN A 319 2.18 -28.12 -1.35
N ASP A 320 3.40 -27.61 -1.57
CA ASP A 320 4.49 -28.26 -2.30
C ASP A 320 5.81 -27.99 -1.59
N SER A 321 6.66 -29.00 -1.46
CA SER A 321 7.96 -28.91 -0.80
C SER A 321 9.13 -28.63 -1.76
N SER A 322 8.89 -28.48 -3.04
CA SER A 322 9.94 -28.29 -4.06
C SER A 322 10.81 -27.05 -3.79
N ILE A 323 10.25 -26.01 -3.16
CA ILE A 323 10.97 -24.79 -2.80
C ILE A 323 12.19 -25.04 -1.89
N PHE A 324 12.22 -26.13 -1.13
CA PHE A 324 13.36 -26.50 -0.28
C PHE A 324 14.50 -27.15 -1.07
N SER A 325 14.23 -27.65 -2.29
CA SER A 325 15.25 -28.29 -3.11
C SER A 325 16.16 -27.28 -3.79
N SER A 326 17.49 -27.44 -3.64
CA SER A 326 18.48 -26.63 -4.36
C SER A 326 18.31 -26.77 -5.88
N SER A 327 18.05 -27.96 -6.39
CA SER A 327 17.83 -28.21 -7.82
C SER A 327 16.60 -27.50 -8.39
N PHE A 328 15.61 -27.18 -7.56
CA PHE A 328 14.49 -26.34 -7.95
C PHE A 328 14.90 -24.86 -8.03
N ARG A 329 15.64 -24.36 -7.03
CA ARG A 329 16.06 -22.95 -6.92
C ARG A 329 17.15 -22.58 -7.93
N GLU A 330 17.94 -23.55 -8.39
CA GLU A 330 18.93 -23.39 -9.45
C GLU A 330 18.32 -23.27 -10.86
N LYS A 331 17.00 -23.48 -11.03
CA LYS A 331 16.34 -23.26 -12.31
C LYS A 331 16.47 -21.81 -12.76
N SER A 332 16.76 -21.64 -14.05
CA SER A 332 17.00 -20.34 -14.67
C SER A 332 15.93 -19.31 -14.31
N ILE A 333 14.65 -19.67 -14.42
CA ILE A 333 13.54 -18.78 -14.15
C ILE A 333 13.46 -18.34 -12.68
N PHE A 334 13.71 -19.26 -11.74
CA PHE A 334 13.73 -18.90 -10.32
C PHE A 334 14.85 -17.90 -10.05
N TYR A 335 16.06 -18.19 -10.54
CA TYR A 335 17.21 -17.30 -10.40
C TYR A 335 16.99 -15.94 -11.07
N GLN A 336 16.24 -15.86 -12.18
CA GLN A 336 15.97 -14.59 -12.87
C GLN A 336 14.96 -13.72 -12.13
N LEU A 337 14.01 -14.29 -11.39
CA LEU A 337 12.91 -13.56 -10.77
C LEU A 337 13.04 -13.38 -9.26
N VAL A 338 13.79 -14.26 -8.59
CA VAL A 338 13.87 -14.32 -7.12
C VAL A 338 15.29 -14.11 -6.64
N ASN A 339 15.46 -13.34 -5.58
CA ASN A 339 16.65 -13.28 -4.74
C ASN A 339 16.38 -14.10 -3.49
N GLU A 340 17.40 -14.78 -3.00
CA GLU A 340 17.41 -15.51 -1.73
C GLU A 340 18.55 -14.97 -0.87
N ASN A 341 18.28 -14.64 0.38
CA ASN A 341 19.25 -14.26 1.38
C ASN A 341 18.84 -14.83 2.76
N THR A 342 19.55 -14.46 3.81
CA THR A 342 19.25 -14.86 5.19
C THR A 342 17.86 -14.43 5.66
N ASP A 343 17.32 -13.35 5.08
CA ASP A 343 16.00 -12.80 5.45
C ASP A 343 14.86 -13.49 4.72
N GLY A 344 15.13 -14.26 3.66
CA GLY A 344 14.12 -15.05 2.95
C GLY A 344 14.19 -14.95 1.43
N LEU A 345 13.01 -15.10 0.82
CA LEU A 345 12.81 -15.06 -0.63
C LEU A 345 12.18 -13.73 -1.04
N PHE A 346 12.81 -13.04 -1.98
CA PHE A 346 12.31 -11.75 -2.47
C PHE A 346 12.29 -11.74 -3.98
N PRO A 347 11.25 -11.16 -4.62
CA PRO A 347 11.37 -10.86 -6.05
C PRO A 347 12.53 -9.91 -6.28
N LYS A 348 13.23 -10.08 -7.40
CA LYS A 348 14.30 -9.15 -7.80
C LYS A 348 13.79 -7.73 -8.01
N SER A 349 12.51 -7.61 -8.32
CA SER A 349 11.86 -6.32 -8.55
C SER A 349 10.38 -6.42 -8.18
N SER A 350 9.92 -5.55 -7.30
CA SER A 350 8.50 -5.48 -6.94
C SER A 350 7.65 -4.95 -8.09
N ILE A 351 8.18 -4.02 -8.89
CA ILE A 351 7.47 -3.52 -10.08
C ILE A 351 7.35 -4.59 -11.16
N LEU A 352 8.39 -5.43 -11.32
CA LEU A 352 8.34 -6.57 -12.23
C LEU A 352 7.32 -7.60 -11.76
N SER A 353 7.19 -7.83 -10.45
CA SER A 353 6.18 -8.72 -9.87
C SER A 353 4.77 -8.29 -10.25
N GLU A 354 4.47 -7.01 -10.08
CA GLU A 354 3.16 -6.45 -10.43
C GLU A 354 2.92 -6.49 -11.94
N TYR A 355 3.93 -6.13 -12.73
CA TYR A 355 3.85 -6.22 -14.19
C TYR A 355 3.56 -7.65 -14.68
N ILE A 356 4.22 -8.66 -14.11
CA ILE A 356 4.01 -10.07 -14.45
C ILE A 356 2.55 -10.46 -14.16
N LEU A 357 2.04 -10.13 -12.98
CA LEU A 357 0.67 -10.49 -12.59
C LEU A 357 -0.38 -9.76 -13.44
N GLU A 358 -0.21 -8.46 -13.64
CA GLU A 358 -1.14 -7.64 -14.42
C GLU A 358 -1.22 -8.00 -15.91
N ASN A 359 -0.09 -8.44 -16.48
CA ASN A 359 0.03 -8.75 -17.91
C ASN A 359 0.13 -10.24 -18.21
N PHE A 360 -0.27 -11.10 -17.27
CA PHE A 360 -0.23 -12.54 -17.47
C PHE A 360 -1.02 -12.97 -18.70
N LEU A 361 -0.39 -13.76 -19.57
CA LEU A 361 -0.92 -14.06 -20.91
C LEU A 361 -2.27 -14.79 -20.89
N ASN A 362 -2.48 -15.68 -19.90
CA ASN A 362 -3.73 -16.42 -19.73
C ASN A 362 -4.37 -16.07 -18.38
N PRO A 363 -5.35 -15.16 -18.36
CA PRO A 363 -6.06 -14.77 -17.15
C PRO A 363 -6.67 -15.92 -16.37
N GLU A 364 -7.26 -16.89 -17.05
CA GLU A 364 -7.92 -18.05 -16.41
C GLU A 364 -6.92 -18.93 -15.65
N VAL A 365 -5.77 -19.24 -16.26
CA VAL A 365 -4.69 -20.00 -15.61
C VAL A 365 -4.21 -19.26 -14.36
N LEU A 366 -4.02 -17.96 -14.44
CA LEU A 366 -3.60 -17.18 -13.28
C LEU A 366 -4.66 -17.21 -12.17
N VAL A 367 -5.91 -16.91 -12.49
CA VAL A 367 -7.02 -16.87 -11.53
C VAL A 367 -7.16 -18.22 -10.82
N ASN A 368 -7.15 -19.34 -11.57
CA ASN A 368 -7.27 -20.68 -11.00
C ASN A 368 -6.13 -21.01 -10.03
N ASN A 369 -4.89 -20.65 -10.38
CA ASN A 369 -3.76 -20.87 -9.48
C ASN A 369 -3.83 -19.97 -8.24
N LEU A 370 -4.24 -18.71 -8.37
CA LEU A 370 -4.44 -17.82 -7.21
C LEU A 370 -5.53 -18.34 -6.27
N ILE A 371 -6.63 -18.89 -6.79
CA ILE A 371 -7.66 -19.55 -5.97
C ILE A 371 -7.07 -20.71 -5.19
N VAL A 372 -6.26 -21.57 -5.84
CA VAL A 372 -5.59 -22.70 -5.18
C VAL A 372 -4.67 -22.21 -4.07
N LEU A 373 -3.84 -21.21 -4.33
CA LEU A 373 -2.94 -20.62 -3.33
C LEU A 373 -3.70 -20.07 -2.13
N CYS A 374 -4.79 -19.34 -2.37
CA CYS A 374 -5.65 -18.81 -1.31
C CYS A 374 -6.33 -19.92 -0.50
N LYS A 375 -6.84 -20.98 -1.14
CA LYS A 375 -7.44 -22.13 -0.46
C LYS A 375 -6.41 -22.87 0.41
N ASN A 376 -5.21 -23.09 -0.11
CA ASN A 376 -4.14 -23.74 0.63
C ASN A 376 -3.76 -22.95 1.89
N ILE A 377 -3.48 -21.66 1.76
CA ILE A 377 -3.09 -20.84 2.92
C ILE A 377 -4.23 -20.73 3.95
N HIS A 378 -5.48 -20.61 3.50
CA HIS A 378 -6.65 -20.65 4.36
C HIS A 378 -6.74 -21.96 5.15
N SER A 379 -6.49 -23.11 4.50
CA SER A 379 -6.55 -24.43 5.15
C SER A 379 -5.47 -24.67 6.20
N LYS A 380 -4.36 -23.90 6.18
CA LYS A 380 -3.28 -23.95 7.17
C LYS A 380 -3.54 -23.08 8.39
N SER A 381 -4.57 -22.24 8.35
CA SER A 381 -4.94 -21.38 9.47
C SER A 381 -5.62 -22.18 10.58
N PHE A 382 -5.17 -21.99 11.81
CA PHE A 382 -5.74 -22.61 13.02
C PHE A 382 -6.64 -21.65 13.81
N SER A 383 -6.49 -20.35 13.60
CA SER A 383 -7.28 -19.33 14.27
C SER A 383 -7.51 -18.10 13.40
N ARG A 384 -8.50 -17.27 13.77
CA ARG A 384 -8.81 -16.02 13.02
C ARG A 384 -7.69 -14.98 13.08
N ASN A 385 -6.76 -15.11 13.98
CA ASN A 385 -5.69 -14.14 14.24
C ASN A 385 -4.29 -14.68 13.93
N ASP A 386 -4.18 -15.87 13.36
CA ASP A 386 -2.87 -16.39 12.96
C ASP A 386 -2.35 -15.72 11.66
N MET A 387 -1.06 -15.85 11.43
CA MET A 387 -0.38 -15.27 10.27
C MET A 387 -0.98 -15.76 8.94
N TYR A 388 -1.33 -17.03 8.83
CA TYR A 388 -1.88 -17.59 7.59
C TYR A 388 -3.26 -17.00 7.26
N MET A 389 -4.10 -16.82 8.30
CA MET A 389 -5.40 -16.18 8.11
C MET A 389 -5.25 -14.70 7.74
N GLN A 390 -4.26 -13.99 8.30
CA GLN A 390 -4.01 -12.60 7.93
C GLN A 390 -3.58 -12.50 6.45
N ILE A 391 -2.65 -13.34 6.01
CA ILE A 391 -2.24 -13.42 4.60
C ILE A 391 -3.43 -13.73 3.69
N TYR A 392 -4.26 -14.70 4.06
CA TYR A 392 -5.47 -15.01 3.30
C TYR A 392 -6.40 -13.80 3.17
N LYS A 393 -6.68 -13.10 4.29
CA LYS A 393 -7.53 -11.91 4.29
C LYS A 393 -6.97 -10.81 3.40
N ASP A 394 -5.67 -10.59 3.41
CA ASP A 394 -5.02 -9.61 2.56
C ASP A 394 -5.20 -9.98 1.08
N LEU A 395 -4.85 -11.21 0.69
CA LEU A 395 -5.00 -11.69 -0.69
C LEU A 395 -6.46 -11.69 -1.17
N ALA A 396 -7.41 -12.03 -0.30
CA ALA A 396 -8.85 -12.06 -0.61
C ALA A 396 -9.51 -10.67 -0.57
N SER A 397 -8.83 -9.64 -0.04
CA SER A 397 -9.35 -8.27 -0.06
C SER A 397 -9.46 -7.75 -1.49
N PHE A 398 -10.52 -6.98 -1.78
CA PHE A 398 -10.72 -6.41 -3.12
C PHE A 398 -9.52 -5.61 -3.60
N ARG A 399 -8.89 -4.85 -2.71
CA ARG A 399 -7.75 -4.02 -3.03
C ARG A 399 -6.56 -4.84 -3.55
N TYR A 400 -6.21 -5.95 -2.89
CA TYR A 400 -5.16 -6.83 -3.36
C TYR A 400 -5.60 -7.65 -4.58
N ALA A 401 -6.83 -8.18 -4.57
CA ALA A 401 -7.37 -8.91 -5.70
C ALA A 401 -7.29 -8.09 -7.01
N GLN A 402 -7.62 -6.80 -6.97
CA GLN A 402 -7.50 -5.95 -8.16
C GLN A 402 -6.05 -5.70 -8.60
N ARG A 403 -5.04 -5.87 -7.74
CA ARG A 403 -3.62 -5.71 -8.09
C ARG A 403 -2.99 -7.01 -8.60
N ILE A 404 -3.34 -8.13 -8.00
CA ILE A 404 -2.77 -9.45 -8.38
C ILE A 404 -3.47 -10.10 -9.56
N LEU A 405 -4.66 -9.65 -9.93
CA LEU A 405 -5.40 -10.17 -11.08
C LEU A 405 -5.06 -9.41 -12.37
N PRO A 406 -5.08 -10.10 -13.53
CA PRO A 406 -4.62 -9.50 -14.79
C PRO A 406 -5.51 -8.34 -15.24
N LYS A 407 -4.92 -7.37 -15.93
CA LYS A 407 -5.67 -6.23 -16.52
C LYS A 407 -6.64 -6.70 -17.61
N ARG A 408 -6.23 -7.70 -18.39
CA ARG A 408 -7.08 -8.29 -19.43
C ARG A 408 -8.22 -9.07 -18.76
N ASN A 409 -9.44 -8.84 -19.20
CA ASN A 409 -10.66 -9.47 -18.63
C ASN A 409 -10.81 -9.28 -17.11
N LYS A 410 -10.39 -8.12 -16.59
CA LYS A 410 -10.34 -7.82 -15.14
C LYS A 410 -11.64 -8.12 -14.41
N ARG A 411 -12.78 -7.70 -15.00
CA ARG A 411 -14.11 -7.91 -14.41
C ARG A 411 -14.42 -9.39 -14.24
N GLU A 412 -14.23 -10.17 -15.30
CA GLU A 412 -14.47 -11.61 -15.27
C GLU A 412 -13.50 -12.32 -14.31
N SER A 413 -12.22 -11.93 -14.32
CA SER A 413 -11.21 -12.44 -13.41
C SER A 413 -11.59 -12.21 -11.94
N LEU A 414 -12.09 -11.01 -11.59
CA LEU A 414 -12.56 -10.71 -10.24
C LEU A 414 -13.77 -11.56 -9.84
N ILE A 415 -14.73 -11.73 -10.74
CA ILE A 415 -15.91 -12.55 -10.49
C ILE A 415 -15.48 -14.01 -10.24
N ASN A 416 -14.69 -14.58 -11.15
CA ASN A 416 -14.23 -15.98 -11.06
C ASN A 416 -13.39 -16.21 -9.79
N PHE A 417 -12.56 -15.25 -9.42
CA PHE A 417 -11.77 -15.32 -8.20
C PHE A 417 -12.66 -15.40 -6.95
N TYR A 418 -13.63 -14.50 -6.79
CA TYR A 418 -14.53 -14.54 -5.63
C TYR A 418 -15.48 -15.75 -5.65
N GLU A 419 -15.97 -16.17 -6.81
CA GLU A 419 -16.75 -17.41 -6.92
C GLU A 419 -15.91 -18.64 -6.50
N GLY A 420 -14.63 -18.69 -6.89
CA GLY A 420 -13.73 -19.76 -6.45
C GLY A 420 -13.44 -19.74 -4.94
N LEU A 421 -13.31 -18.58 -4.33
CA LEU A 421 -13.14 -18.45 -2.87
C LEU A 421 -14.43 -18.75 -2.10
N ARG A 422 -15.60 -18.49 -2.69
CA ARG A 422 -16.91 -18.84 -2.10
C ARG A 422 -17.07 -20.34 -1.84
N GLU A 423 -16.29 -21.20 -2.50
CA GLU A 423 -16.30 -22.65 -2.24
C GLU A 423 -15.72 -23.00 -0.85
N ILE A 424 -15.01 -22.10 -0.20
CA ILE A 424 -14.54 -22.26 1.18
C ILE A 424 -15.75 -22.10 2.12
N ASP A 425 -16.11 -23.15 2.87
CA ASP A 425 -17.31 -23.16 3.70
C ASP A 425 -17.33 -22.07 4.79
N GLN A 426 -16.16 -21.76 5.38
CA GLN A 426 -16.03 -20.68 6.36
C GLN A 426 -16.31 -19.31 5.74
N GLU A 427 -15.89 -19.09 4.49
CA GLU A 427 -16.08 -17.82 3.80
C GLU A 427 -17.54 -17.57 3.42
N ARG A 428 -18.33 -18.61 3.14
CA ARG A 428 -19.78 -18.45 2.96
C ARG A 428 -20.48 -17.85 4.19
N LYS A 429 -19.91 -18.05 5.38
CA LYS A 429 -20.41 -17.56 6.67
C LYS A 429 -19.67 -16.31 7.16
N ASN A 430 -18.75 -15.77 6.37
CA ASN A 430 -17.92 -14.62 6.72
C ASN A 430 -18.53 -13.31 6.17
N PRO A 431 -19.01 -12.39 7.01
CA PRO A 431 -19.55 -11.11 6.55
C PRO A 431 -18.54 -10.31 5.71
N HIS A 432 -17.27 -10.36 6.11
CA HIS A 432 -16.20 -9.64 5.43
C HIS A 432 -15.97 -10.13 4.00
N PHE A 433 -16.04 -11.44 3.77
CA PHE A 433 -15.95 -12.01 2.41
C PHE A 433 -17.01 -11.43 1.47
N TRP A 434 -18.28 -11.45 1.89
CA TRP A 434 -19.39 -10.92 1.10
C TRP A 434 -19.27 -9.42 0.85
N LEU A 435 -18.76 -8.68 1.84
CA LEU A 435 -18.45 -7.27 1.71
C LEU A 435 -17.37 -7.03 0.63
N GLN A 436 -16.25 -7.77 0.66
CA GLN A 436 -15.20 -7.65 -0.36
C GLN A 436 -15.71 -7.99 -1.75
N TYR A 437 -16.55 -9.00 -1.87
CA TYR A 437 -17.16 -9.36 -3.15
C TYR A 437 -18.13 -8.27 -3.66
N ALA A 438 -18.94 -7.67 -2.78
CA ALA A 438 -19.78 -6.52 -3.13
C ALA A 438 -18.95 -5.33 -3.62
N ILE A 439 -17.83 -5.02 -2.95
CA ILE A 439 -16.91 -3.95 -3.34
C ILE A 439 -16.31 -4.24 -4.73
N ALA A 440 -15.92 -5.47 -5.01
CA ALA A 440 -15.43 -5.87 -6.31
C ALA A 440 -16.47 -5.60 -7.42
N ARG A 441 -17.72 -5.98 -7.19
CA ARG A 441 -18.81 -5.70 -8.14
C ARG A 441 -19.13 -4.20 -8.27
N LEU A 442 -19.07 -3.43 -7.18
CA LEU A 442 -19.24 -1.97 -7.22
C LEU A 442 -18.10 -1.25 -7.97
N SER A 443 -16.93 -1.86 -8.07
CA SER A 443 -15.81 -1.27 -8.83
C SER A 443 -16.03 -1.24 -10.34
N PHE A 444 -16.98 -1.99 -10.85
CA PHE A 444 -17.32 -2.00 -12.28
C PHE A 444 -18.11 -0.76 -12.71
N SER A 445 -18.57 0.07 -11.75
CA SER A 445 -19.39 1.25 -12.01
C SER A 445 -18.67 2.42 -12.69
N ASP A 446 -17.33 2.45 -12.65
CA ASP A 446 -16.59 3.65 -13.04
C ASP A 446 -16.41 3.80 -14.57
N LYS A 447 -16.69 2.78 -15.38
CA LYS A 447 -16.41 2.81 -16.83
C LYS A 447 -17.61 2.59 -17.75
N ASP A 448 -18.62 1.88 -17.27
CA ASP A 448 -19.88 1.64 -18.00
C ASP A 448 -21.04 1.87 -17.05
N ASN A 449 -22.18 2.38 -17.56
CA ASN A 449 -23.41 2.41 -16.79
C ASN A 449 -23.63 1.02 -16.18
N LEU A 450 -23.59 0.93 -14.85
CA LEU A 450 -23.86 -0.32 -14.17
C LEU A 450 -25.14 -0.91 -14.70
N SER A 451 -25.06 -2.10 -15.26
CA SER A 451 -26.28 -2.82 -15.62
C SER A 451 -27.10 -3.03 -14.35
N SER A 452 -28.38 -2.85 -14.42
CA SER A 452 -29.33 -3.13 -13.33
C SER A 452 -29.09 -4.51 -12.74
N GLU A 453 -28.67 -5.46 -13.56
CA GLU A 453 -28.30 -6.82 -13.17
C GLU A 453 -27.12 -6.86 -12.18
N ASN A 454 -26.05 -6.10 -12.42
CA ASN A 454 -24.91 -6.10 -11.50
C ASN A 454 -25.27 -5.49 -10.13
N LEU A 455 -26.14 -4.49 -10.09
CA LEU A 455 -26.65 -3.91 -8.85
C LEU A 455 -27.50 -4.90 -8.03
N ILE A 456 -28.23 -5.81 -8.68
CA ILE A 456 -28.95 -6.90 -8.00
C ILE A 456 -27.94 -7.80 -7.24
N TYR A 457 -26.85 -8.17 -7.88
CA TYR A 457 -25.79 -8.96 -7.21
C TYR A 457 -25.13 -8.19 -6.07
N VAL A 458 -24.81 -6.91 -6.27
CA VAL A 458 -24.25 -6.06 -5.20
C VAL A 458 -25.18 -6.04 -4.00
N ARG A 459 -26.47 -5.77 -4.22
CA ARG A 459 -27.49 -5.77 -3.17
C ARG A 459 -27.50 -7.10 -2.41
N HIS A 460 -27.58 -8.22 -3.14
CA HIS A 460 -27.62 -9.55 -2.54
C HIS A 460 -26.38 -9.81 -1.67
N HIS A 461 -25.18 -9.44 -2.14
CA HIS A 461 -23.95 -9.64 -1.36
C HIS A 461 -23.92 -8.76 -0.11
N LEU A 462 -24.36 -7.50 -0.20
CA LEU A 462 -24.44 -6.60 0.96
C LEU A 462 -25.51 -7.08 1.96
N GLU A 463 -26.68 -7.56 1.51
CA GLU A 463 -27.71 -8.14 2.36
C GLU A 463 -27.20 -9.38 3.09
N THR A 464 -26.47 -10.25 2.40
CA THR A 464 -25.83 -11.43 2.99
C THR A 464 -24.79 -11.02 4.03
N ALA A 465 -23.92 -10.07 3.70
CA ALA A 465 -22.91 -9.55 4.63
C ALA A 465 -23.56 -8.99 5.91
N LEU A 466 -24.60 -8.18 5.76
CA LEU A 466 -25.30 -7.56 6.89
C LEU A 466 -26.04 -8.58 7.75
N SER A 467 -26.70 -9.56 7.12
CA SER A 467 -27.39 -10.64 7.81
C SER A 467 -26.44 -11.47 8.66
N LEU A 468 -25.30 -11.87 8.08
CA LEU A 468 -24.25 -12.60 8.78
C LEU A 468 -23.62 -11.76 9.90
N ALA A 469 -23.35 -10.48 9.66
CA ALA A 469 -22.79 -9.57 10.65
C ALA A 469 -23.69 -9.45 11.89
N ARG A 470 -25.01 -9.33 11.69
CA ARG A 470 -25.99 -9.25 12.78
C ARG A 470 -26.07 -10.53 13.64
N SER A 471 -25.68 -11.67 13.11
CA SER A 471 -25.62 -12.93 13.86
C SER A 471 -24.37 -13.06 14.75
N ILE A 472 -23.40 -12.16 14.62
CA ILE A 472 -22.16 -12.17 15.38
C ILE A 472 -22.21 -11.07 16.44
N PRO A 473 -22.12 -11.40 17.73
CA PRO A 473 -22.12 -10.41 18.80
C PRO A 473 -21.02 -9.36 18.62
N ASN A 474 -21.36 -8.09 18.79
CA ASN A 474 -20.42 -6.96 18.71
C ASN A 474 -19.71 -6.79 17.35
N TYR A 475 -20.26 -7.36 16.26
CA TYR A 475 -19.71 -7.12 14.93
C TYR A 475 -20.05 -5.70 14.45
N TRP A 476 -19.03 -4.98 14.00
CA TRP A 476 -19.19 -3.61 13.50
C TRP A 476 -19.65 -3.61 12.04
N THR A 477 -20.79 -2.96 11.78
CA THR A 477 -21.41 -2.93 10.43
C THR A 477 -21.04 -1.69 9.60
N ASP A 478 -20.24 -0.76 10.15
CA ASP A 478 -19.95 0.53 9.51
C ASP A 478 -19.36 0.40 8.10
N ASP A 479 -18.47 -0.58 7.89
CA ASP A 479 -17.90 -0.83 6.56
C ASP A 479 -18.97 -1.33 5.57
N ILE A 480 -19.92 -2.16 6.05
CA ILE A 480 -21.06 -2.63 5.26
C ILE A 480 -21.99 -1.44 4.98
N ASP A 481 -22.30 -0.63 5.99
CA ASP A 481 -23.16 0.56 5.86
C ASP A 481 -22.55 1.58 4.87
N THR A 482 -21.22 1.74 4.88
CA THR A 482 -20.49 2.58 3.92
C THR A 482 -20.69 2.10 2.48
N GLN A 483 -20.59 0.79 2.23
CA GLN A 483 -20.80 0.25 0.90
C GLN A 483 -22.30 0.26 0.49
N TYR A 484 -23.20 0.15 1.45
CA TYR A 484 -24.62 0.39 1.19
C TYR A 484 -24.90 1.84 0.80
N ALA A 485 -24.28 2.82 1.46
CA ALA A 485 -24.41 4.22 1.08
C ALA A 485 -23.91 4.43 -0.37
N ARG A 486 -22.76 3.85 -0.72
CA ARG A 486 -22.28 3.87 -2.11
C ARG A 486 -23.24 3.19 -3.07
N TYR A 487 -23.75 2.01 -2.72
CA TYR A 487 -24.72 1.29 -3.54
C TYR A 487 -25.98 2.12 -3.84
N TYR A 488 -26.54 2.81 -2.85
CA TYR A 488 -27.74 3.64 -3.06
C TYR A 488 -27.46 4.84 -3.97
N VAL A 489 -26.30 5.47 -3.88
CA VAL A 489 -25.93 6.54 -4.82
C VAL A 489 -25.76 5.99 -6.24
N GLU A 490 -25.13 4.81 -6.39
CA GLU A 490 -24.99 4.15 -7.69
C GLU A 490 -26.35 3.74 -8.26
N LEU A 491 -27.25 3.20 -7.45
CA LEU A 491 -28.61 2.85 -7.84
C LEU A 491 -29.38 4.09 -8.27
N ALA A 492 -29.30 5.18 -7.50
CA ALA A 492 -29.96 6.45 -7.83
C ALA A 492 -29.57 6.96 -9.23
N LYS A 493 -28.31 6.80 -9.63
CA LYS A 493 -27.85 7.20 -10.97
C LYS A 493 -28.43 6.36 -12.12
N THR A 494 -28.98 5.18 -11.85
CA THR A 494 -29.54 4.32 -12.91
C THR A 494 -30.96 4.71 -13.32
N TYR A 495 -31.71 5.40 -12.47
CA TYR A 495 -33.08 5.82 -12.77
C TYR A 495 -33.14 6.80 -13.93
N SER A 496 -34.27 6.81 -14.64
CA SER A 496 -34.57 7.82 -15.67
C SER A 496 -34.86 9.19 -15.04
N LEU A 497 -34.84 10.25 -15.82
CA LEU A 497 -35.18 11.60 -15.33
C LEU A 497 -36.63 11.69 -14.85
N SER A 498 -37.53 10.86 -15.40
CA SER A 498 -38.95 10.76 -14.96
C SER A 498 -39.10 10.11 -13.59
N ASP A 499 -38.08 9.36 -13.12
CA ASP A 499 -38.09 8.65 -11.84
C ASP A 499 -37.29 9.37 -10.77
N VAL A 500 -37.20 10.70 -10.86
CA VAL A 500 -36.42 11.55 -9.98
C VAL A 500 -36.72 11.33 -8.49
N ASP A 501 -38.01 11.10 -8.14
CA ASP A 501 -38.39 10.84 -6.76
C ASP A 501 -37.82 9.55 -6.20
N LEU A 502 -37.75 8.49 -7.01
CA LEU A 502 -37.11 7.23 -6.63
C LEU A 502 -35.62 7.43 -6.46
N ALA A 503 -34.99 8.15 -7.40
CA ALA A 503 -33.57 8.48 -7.33
C ALA A 503 -33.24 9.31 -6.07
N PHE A 504 -34.07 10.30 -5.76
CA PHE A 504 -33.88 11.14 -4.59
C PHE A 504 -34.09 10.36 -3.27
N ASN A 505 -35.07 9.47 -3.22
CA ASN A 505 -35.30 8.62 -2.06
C ASN A 505 -34.09 7.68 -1.78
N ASP A 506 -33.47 7.13 -2.82
CA ASP A 506 -32.27 6.31 -2.63
C ASP A 506 -31.06 7.16 -2.22
N PHE A 507 -30.93 8.38 -2.74
CA PHE A 507 -29.93 9.33 -2.23
C PHE A 507 -30.12 9.63 -0.73
N ILE A 508 -31.36 9.83 -0.27
CA ILE A 508 -31.64 10.05 1.16
C ILE A 508 -31.25 8.83 2.01
N LYS A 509 -31.49 7.61 1.54
CA LYS A 509 -31.00 6.40 2.25
C LYS A 509 -29.48 6.38 2.39
N ALA A 510 -28.76 6.79 1.34
CA ALA A 510 -27.30 6.93 1.41
C ALA A 510 -26.87 7.97 2.45
N TYR A 511 -27.52 9.13 2.46
CA TYR A 511 -27.28 10.18 3.45
C TYR A 511 -27.54 9.69 4.89
N GLU A 512 -28.65 9.01 5.14
CA GLU A 512 -29.01 8.48 6.45
C GLU A 512 -27.96 7.49 6.98
N LEU A 513 -27.42 6.65 6.11
CA LEU A 513 -26.33 5.73 6.45
C LEU A 513 -25.04 6.49 6.83
N ILE A 514 -24.65 7.53 6.09
CA ILE A 514 -23.50 8.37 6.42
C ILE A 514 -23.67 8.99 7.81
N ILE A 515 -24.85 9.53 8.11
CA ILE A 515 -25.16 10.12 9.43
C ILE A 515 -25.16 9.06 10.54
N LYS A 516 -25.68 7.85 10.26
CA LYS A 516 -25.66 6.73 11.20
C LYS A 516 -24.23 6.35 11.58
N ILE A 517 -23.34 6.20 10.59
CA ILE A 517 -21.93 5.85 10.81
C ILE A 517 -21.24 6.93 11.66
N HIS A 518 -21.50 8.21 11.36
CA HIS A 518 -20.95 9.32 12.15
C HIS A 518 -21.42 9.28 13.62
N LYS A 519 -22.70 9.06 13.85
CA LYS A 519 -23.29 8.97 15.21
C LYS A 519 -22.76 7.78 16.02
N GLY A 520 -22.20 6.76 15.37
CA GLY A 520 -21.55 5.62 16.01
C GLY A 520 -20.30 5.95 16.83
N GLY A 521 -19.84 7.21 16.80
CA GLY A 521 -18.83 7.76 17.71
C GLY A 521 -17.39 7.37 17.40
N ARG A 522 -17.13 6.61 16.34
CA ARG A 522 -15.77 6.35 15.83
C ARG A 522 -15.42 7.35 14.73
N TYR A 523 -14.19 7.87 14.83
CA TYR A 523 -13.60 8.62 13.73
C TYR A 523 -13.42 7.68 12.53
N LYS A 524 -14.03 8.03 11.39
CA LYS A 524 -13.87 7.27 10.14
C LYS A 524 -13.82 8.20 8.94
N LYS A 525 -12.64 8.36 8.37
CA LYS A 525 -12.45 9.02 7.07
C LYS A 525 -13.24 8.33 5.94
N GLU A 526 -13.62 7.07 6.13
CA GLU A 526 -14.29 6.25 5.11
C GLU A 526 -15.70 6.69 4.78
N ILE A 527 -16.36 7.49 5.65
CA ILE A 527 -17.65 8.12 5.35
C ILE A 527 -17.61 9.02 4.11
N VAL A 528 -16.42 9.52 3.73
CA VAL A 528 -16.27 10.37 2.54
C VAL A 528 -16.31 9.61 1.21
N ARG A 529 -16.09 8.29 1.23
CA ARG A 529 -16.10 7.47 -0.01
C ARG A 529 -17.42 7.58 -0.80
N PRO A 530 -18.60 7.41 -0.21
CA PRO A 530 -19.86 7.58 -0.94
C PRO A 530 -20.03 8.98 -1.53
N ILE A 531 -19.49 10.01 -0.87
CA ILE A 531 -19.63 11.41 -1.27
C ILE A 531 -18.98 11.68 -2.63
N THR A 532 -17.92 10.96 -2.97
CA THR A 532 -17.24 11.11 -4.26
C THR A 532 -18.10 10.79 -5.47
N PHE A 533 -19.27 10.16 -5.26
CA PHE A 533 -20.24 9.83 -6.30
C PHE A 533 -21.42 10.80 -6.37
N PHE A 534 -21.53 11.76 -5.43
CA PHE A 534 -22.64 12.74 -5.37
C PHE A 534 -22.63 13.69 -6.55
N ASP A 535 -21.45 14.06 -7.04
CA ASP A 535 -21.31 14.93 -8.20
C ASP A 535 -22.06 14.40 -9.42
N LYS A 536 -21.81 13.15 -9.82
CA LYS A 536 -22.48 12.51 -10.96
C LYS A 536 -23.98 12.35 -10.77
N PHE A 537 -24.43 12.08 -9.54
CA PHE A 537 -25.85 12.05 -9.21
C PHE A 537 -26.48 13.42 -9.37
N TYR A 538 -25.87 14.45 -8.80
CA TYR A 538 -26.35 15.82 -8.88
C TYR A 538 -26.40 16.32 -10.33
N GLN A 539 -25.32 16.15 -11.10
CA GLN A 539 -25.26 16.55 -12.51
C GLN A 539 -26.40 15.92 -13.33
N LYS A 540 -26.75 14.67 -13.06
CA LYS A 540 -27.83 13.99 -13.79
C LYS A 540 -29.22 14.58 -13.50
N PHE A 541 -29.52 14.91 -12.26
CA PHE A 541 -30.89 15.26 -11.83
C PHE A 541 -31.07 16.75 -11.47
N SER A 542 -30.04 17.56 -11.47
CA SER A 542 -30.08 18.97 -10.99
C SER A 542 -31.13 19.83 -11.67
N GLU A 543 -31.44 19.55 -12.94
CA GLU A 543 -32.44 20.32 -13.72
C GLU A 543 -33.88 19.87 -13.49
N VAL A 544 -34.09 18.66 -12.96
CA VAL A 544 -35.43 18.07 -12.77
C VAL A 544 -35.85 17.99 -11.31
N PHE A 545 -34.96 18.34 -10.36
CA PHE A 545 -35.34 18.40 -8.95
C PHE A 545 -36.38 19.47 -8.67
N GLU A 546 -37.38 19.11 -7.89
CA GLU A 546 -38.31 20.05 -7.30
C GLU A 546 -37.64 20.93 -6.23
N GLU A 547 -38.24 22.07 -5.90
CA GLU A 547 -37.64 23.03 -4.96
C GLU A 547 -37.42 22.41 -3.57
N ASP A 548 -38.36 21.62 -3.08
CA ASP A 548 -38.21 20.90 -1.81
C ASP A 548 -37.08 19.90 -1.82
N GLN A 549 -36.85 19.24 -2.96
CA GLN A 549 -35.72 18.31 -3.13
C GLN A 549 -34.37 19.04 -3.14
N LYS A 550 -34.30 20.21 -3.80
CA LYS A 550 -33.07 21.04 -3.81
C LYS A 550 -32.74 21.54 -2.40
N ILE A 551 -33.71 22.06 -1.66
CA ILE A 551 -33.54 22.52 -0.28
C ILE A 551 -33.07 21.37 0.61
N LYS A 552 -33.66 20.21 0.50
CA LYS A 552 -33.30 19.03 1.29
C LYS A 552 -31.92 18.51 0.93
N LEU A 553 -31.55 18.52 -0.37
CA LEU A 553 -30.20 18.13 -0.83
C LEU A 553 -29.14 19.09 -0.29
N GLU A 554 -29.40 20.40 -0.36
CA GLU A 554 -28.51 21.43 0.18
C GLU A 554 -28.28 21.21 1.70
N LEU A 555 -29.35 20.96 2.44
CA LEU A 555 -29.27 20.67 3.88
C LEU A 555 -28.44 19.41 4.17
N CYS A 556 -28.64 18.34 3.39
CA CYS A 556 -27.83 17.13 3.49
C CYS A 556 -26.33 17.41 3.26
N CYS A 557 -26.01 18.14 2.19
CA CYS A 557 -24.64 18.52 1.88
C CYS A 557 -24.00 19.38 2.98
N LYS A 558 -24.72 20.39 3.50
CA LYS A 558 -24.26 21.24 4.62
C LYS A 558 -24.00 20.44 5.90
N ASN A 559 -24.87 19.48 6.22
CA ASN A 559 -24.69 18.62 7.39
C ASN A 559 -23.46 17.72 7.26
N ILE A 560 -23.24 17.12 6.09
CA ILE A 560 -22.04 16.31 5.83
C ILE A 560 -20.78 17.19 5.90
N LEU A 561 -20.79 18.41 5.32
CA LEU A 561 -19.67 19.34 5.41
C LEU A 561 -19.25 19.61 6.85
N LYS A 562 -20.23 19.85 7.75
CA LYS A 562 -19.94 20.06 9.19
C LYS A 562 -19.24 18.87 9.83
N ILE A 563 -19.56 17.65 9.39
CA ILE A 563 -18.96 16.41 9.90
C ILE A 563 -17.51 16.28 9.43
N ILE A 564 -17.26 16.51 8.14
CA ILE A 564 -15.96 16.24 7.53
C ILE A 564 -14.95 17.39 7.71
N THR A 565 -15.39 18.61 8.03
CA THR A 565 -14.50 19.75 8.32
C THR A 565 -13.59 19.56 9.53
N ASN A 566 -13.90 18.58 10.39
CA ASN A 566 -13.03 18.20 11.51
C ASN A 566 -11.74 17.46 11.04
N TYR A 567 -11.57 17.22 9.73
CA TYR A 567 -10.49 16.42 9.15
C TYR A 567 -9.82 17.11 7.96
N PRO A 568 -9.22 18.27 8.13
CA PRO A 568 -8.88 19.18 7.02
C PRO A 568 -7.72 18.69 6.14
N THR A 569 -6.89 17.75 6.60
CA THR A 569 -5.63 17.36 5.92
C THR A 569 -5.77 16.17 4.99
N ASP A 570 -6.85 15.39 5.05
CA ASP A 570 -7.03 14.21 4.19
C ASP A 570 -7.45 14.60 2.77
N VAL A 571 -6.71 14.14 1.76
CA VAL A 571 -6.97 14.42 0.33
C VAL A 571 -8.39 14.00 -0.09
N ARG A 572 -8.93 12.92 0.48
CA ARG A 572 -10.31 12.45 0.20
C ARG A 572 -11.33 13.42 0.79
N VAL A 573 -11.05 13.93 1.99
CA VAL A 573 -11.88 14.95 2.64
C VAL A 573 -11.85 16.25 1.84
N ILE A 574 -10.68 16.68 1.38
CA ILE A 574 -10.54 17.86 0.50
C ILE A 574 -11.38 17.69 -0.77
N LYS A 575 -11.31 16.52 -1.41
CA LYS A 575 -12.11 16.21 -2.61
C LYS A 575 -13.61 16.21 -2.30
N ALA A 576 -14.03 15.59 -1.20
CA ALA A 576 -15.43 15.56 -0.77
C ALA A 576 -15.94 16.97 -0.44
N ASN A 577 -15.15 17.78 0.28
CA ASN A 577 -15.46 19.19 0.56
C ASN A 577 -15.68 19.99 -0.72
N LYS A 578 -14.83 19.80 -1.73
CA LYS A 578 -14.98 20.46 -3.02
C LYS A 578 -16.31 20.08 -3.68
N ILE A 579 -16.62 18.79 -3.79
CA ILE A 579 -17.87 18.29 -4.40
C ILE A 579 -19.09 18.87 -3.69
N LEU A 580 -19.17 18.77 -2.37
CA LEU A 580 -20.30 19.28 -1.61
C LEU A 580 -20.46 20.78 -1.72
N SER A 581 -19.34 21.52 -1.71
CA SER A 581 -19.34 22.99 -1.85
C SER A 581 -19.80 23.43 -3.24
N GLU A 582 -19.41 22.71 -4.30
CA GLU A 582 -19.84 22.98 -5.68
C GLU A 582 -21.34 22.73 -5.83
N ILE A 583 -21.88 21.62 -5.30
CA ILE A 583 -23.33 21.34 -5.29
C ILE A 583 -24.11 22.46 -4.59
N ILE A 584 -23.68 22.85 -3.39
CA ILE A 584 -24.35 23.92 -2.63
C ILE A 584 -24.33 25.25 -3.39
N LYS A 585 -23.18 25.62 -3.99
CA LYS A 585 -23.07 26.85 -4.78
C LYS A 585 -23.99 26.86 -5.99
N ASP A 586 -24.09 25.76 -6.70
CA ASP A 586 -24.96 25.66 -7.91
C ASP A 586 -26.44 25.76 -7.52
N ILE A 587 -26.87 25.08 -6.44
CA ILE A 587 -28.24 25.19 -5.92
C ILE A 587 -28.57 26.64 -5.55
N ASN A 588 -27.69 27.33 -4.80
CA ASN A 588 -27.92 28.70 -4.39
C ASN A 588 -27.92 29.69 -5.57
N PHE A 589 -27.06 29.47 -6.57
CA PHE A 589 -27.04 30.31 -7.78
C PHE A 589 -28.34 30.17 -8.58
N LYS A 590 -28.84 28.95 -8.76
CA LYS A 590 -30.11 28.69 -9.47
C LYS A 590 -31.29 29.30 -8.73
N ASN A 591 -31.33 29.24 -7.40
CA ASN A 591 -32.39 29.87 -6.58
C ASN A 591 -32.36 31.40 -6.67
N HIS A 592 -31.16 32.03 -6.75
CA HIS A 592 -31.05 33.47 -6.95
C HIS A 592 -31.57 33.95 -8.30
N ILE A 593 -31.39 33.14 -9.36
CA ILE A 593 -31.92 33.47 -10.70
C ILE A 593 -33.44 33.38 -10.71
N ILE A 594 -34.03 32.38 -10.09
CA ILE A 594 -35.50 32.17 -10.06
C ILE A 594 -36.19 33.28 -9.25
N ASN A 595 -35.57 33.75 -8.17
CA ASN A 595 -36.15 34.80 -7.32
C ASN A 595 -35.99 36.22 -7.90
N ASN A 596 -35.21 36.41 -8.98
CA ASN A 596 -34.98 37.70 -9.65
C ASN A 596 -35.64 37.80 -11.03
N VAL A 597 -36.38 36.80 -11.43
CA VAL A 597 -37.26 36.75 -12.61
C VAL A 597 -38.71 36.76 -12.17
#